data_486895301e823ffe7dc2282306a8f28b
#
_entry.id   486895301e823ffe7dc2282306a8f28b
#
_cell.length_a   1.000
_cell.length_b   1.000
_cell.length_c   1.000
_cell.angle_alpha   90.00
_cell.angle_beta   90.00
_cell.angle_gamma   90.00
#
_symmetry.space_group_name_H-M   'P 1'
#
loop_
_entity.id
_entity.type
_entity.pdbx_description
1 polymer ?
#
loop_
_entity_poly.entity_id
_entity_poly.type
_entity_poly.pdbx_seq_one_letter_code
_entity_poly.pdbx_strand_id
1 'polypeptide(L)'
;GRKPYLICDEPYRAIVYDGKKVAAAFPEYDSSVVVTSFAKNFSLPGERIGYICVNPACPDREELVAACIFTTRILGYVNAPALFQKVVAKTWNTKADFSLYEKRRNELTQILDEAGIEHASPEGAFYMWCKVPDRFDSNDDLEFCDYLKKYLILAAPGSGFGGKGWFRLAYCVDEQSILNSR
;
A
#
# COMPACT_ATOMS: atom_id res chain seq x y z
N GLY A 1 32.10 10.96 0.28
CA GLY A 1 31.43 9.68 0.55
C GLY A 1 30.37 9.39 -0.51
N ARG A 2 30.05 8.13 -0.75
CA ARG A 2 28.94 7.79 -1.65
C ARG A 2 27.62 8.31 -1.07
N LYS A 3 26.78 8.93 -1.91
CA LYS A 3 25.43 9.30 -1.52
C LYS A 3 24.58 8.00 -1.39
N PRO A 4 23.69 7.87 -0.39
CA PRO A 4 22.79 6.75 -0.30
C PRO A 4 21.77 6.77 -1.45
N TYR A 5 21.25 5.61 -1.85
CA TYR A 5 20.09 5.56 -2.73
C TYR A 5 18.81 5.77 -1.94
N LEU A 6 17.89 6.54 -2.50
CA LEU A 6 16.51 6.64 -2.03
C LEU A 6 15.65 5.66 -2.84
N ILE A 7 15.13 4.62 -2.19
CA ILE A 7 14.22 3.65 -2.83
C ILE A 7 12.80 3.96 -2.36
N CYS A 8 11.94 4.36 -3.30
CA CYS A 8 10.53 4.63 -3.06
C CYS A 8 9.69 3.45 -3.55
N ASP A 9 9.09 2.70 -2.61
CA ASP A 9 8.14 1.65 -2.91
C ASP A 9 6.72 2.24 -2.96
N GLU A 10 6.18 2.41 -4.18
CA GLU A 10 4.99 3.22 -4.43
C GLU A 10 3.81 2.45 -5.10
N PRO A 11 3.43 1.25 -4.66
CA PRO A 11 2.33 0.51 -5.28
C PRO A 11 0.97 1.19 -5.08
N TYR A 12 0.85 2.08 -4.08
CA TYR A 12 -0.39 2.80 -3.75
C TYR A 12 -0.43 4.24 -4.28
N ARG A 13 0.59 4.70 -5.01
CA ARG A 13 0.73 6.09 -5.44
C ARG A 13 -0.51 6.69 -6.10
N ALA A 14 -1.27 5.89 -6.85
CA ALA A 14 -2.48 6.33 -7.54
C ALA A 14 -3.72 6.40 -6.64
N ILE A 15 -3.69 5.73 -5.47
CA ILE A 15 -4.84 5.64 -4.57
C ILE A 15 -4.70 6.73 -3.51
N VAL A 16 -5.23 7.91 -3.81
CA VAL A 16 -5.20 9.08 -2.94
C VAL A 16 -6.57 9.73 -2.89
N TYR A 17 -6.88 10.39 -1.79
CA TYR A 17 -8.17 10.95 -1.45
C TYR A 17 -8.11 12.46 -1.25
N ASP A 18 -9.26 13.09 -1.16
CA ASP A 18 -9.41 14.52 -0.82
C ASP A 18 -8.60 15.45 -1.74
N GLY A 19 -8.39 15.05 -3.01
CA GLY A 19 -7.60 15.82 -3.97
C GLY A 19 -6.10 15.92 -3.66
N LYS A 20 -5.60 15.10 -2.75
CA LYS A 20 -4.18 15.07 -2.35
C LYS A 20 -3.28 14.66 -3.53
N LYS A 21 -2.04 15.10 -3.48
CA LYS A 21 -1.01 14.75 -4.46
C LYS A 21 0.19 14.13 -3.77
N VAL A 22 0.71 13.06 -4.35
CA VAL A 22 1.93 12.41 -3.89
C VAL A 22 3.13 13.15 -4.49
N ALA A 23 4.09 13.56 -3.64
CA ALA A 23 5.35 14.12 -4.10
C ALA A 23 6.11 13.13 -4.99
N ALA A 24 6.87 13.63 -5.94
CA ALA A 24 7.73 12.82 -6.82
C ALA A 24 9.17 12.82 -6.29
N ALA A 25 9.78 11.63 -6.21
CA ALA A 25 11.15 11.51 -5.71
C ALA A 25 12.20 12.03 -6.71
N PHE A 26 11.97 11.85 -8.00
CA PHE A 26 12.97 12.16 -9.05
C PHE A 26 13.38 13.62 -9.13
N PRO A 27 12.49 14.62 -9.01
CA PRO A 27 12.89 16.01 -9.00
C PRO A 27 13.69 16.43 -7.75
N GLU A 28 13.50 15.69 -6.64
CA GLU A 28 14.06 16.07 -5.34
C GLU A 28 15.42 15.41 -5.06
N TYR A 29 15.68 14.23 -5.68
CA TYR A 29 16.89 13.49 -5.37
C TYR A 29 17.38 12.63 -6.54
N ASP A 30 18.56 12.96 -7.10
CA ASP A 30 19.11 12.28 -8.27
C ASP A 30 19.34 10.78 -8.06
N SER A 31 19.91 10.38 -6.90
CA SER A 31 20.18 8.96 -6.60
C SER A 31 18.92 8.25 -6.09
N SER A 32 17.82 8.35 -6.83
CA SER A 32 16.53 7.77 -6.45
C SER A 32 16.05 6.70 -7.43
N VAL A 33 15.30 5.75 -6.86
CA VAL A 33 14.69 4.61 -7.56
C VAL A 33 13.24 4.49 -7.11
N VAL A 34 12.32 4.37 -8.06
CA VAL A 34 10.92 4.07 -7.79
C VAL A 34 10.65 2.62 -8.13
N VAL A 35 10.08 1.90 -7.18
CA VAL A 35 9.58 0.53 -7.35
C VAL A 35 8.07 0.57 -7.21
N THR A 36 7.35 -0.02 -8.16
CA THR A 36 5.90 -0.03 -8.12
C THR A 36 5.31 -1.25 -8.80
N SER A 37 4.01 -1.45 -8.66
CA SER A 37 3.32 -2.57 -9.26
C SER A 37 1.90 -2.20 -9.71
N PHE A 38 1.34 -2.98 -10.62
CA PHE A 38 -0.05 -2.85 -11.06
C PHE A 38 -1.02 -3.65 -10.18
N ALA A 39 -0.52 -4.26 -9.10
CA ALA A 39 -1.31 -5.06 -8.18
C ALA A 39 -2.41 -4.26 -7.46
N LYS A 40 -2.21 -2.97 -7.23
CA LYS A 40 -3.12 -2.12 -6.45
C LYS A 40 -3.94 -1.19 -7.33
N ASN A 41 -3.28 -0.37 -8.14
CA ASN A 41 -3.94 0.61 -8.99
C ASN A 41 -4.80 0.00 -10.11
N PHE A 42 -4.44 -1.18 -10.63
CA PHE A 42 -5.22 -1.90 -11.65
C PHE A 42 -5.88 -3.18 -11.13
N SER A 43 -5.83 -3.42 -9.81
CA SER A 43 -6.39 -4.62 -9.19
C SER A 43 -5.89 -5.94 -9.82
N LEU A 44 -4.60 -5.99 -10.15
CA LEU A 44 -3.93 -7.13 -10.77
C LEU A 44 -2.91 -7.82 -9.84
N PRO A 45 -3.27 -8.17 -8.58
CA PRO A 45 -2.29 -8.72 -7.64
C PRO A 45 -1.81 -10.12 -8.05
N GLY A 46 -2.65 -10.92 -8.69
CA GLY A 46 -2.33 -12.28 -9.16
C GLY A 46 -1.41 -12.30 -10.38
N GLU A 47 -1.39 -11.24 -11.17
CA GLU A 47 -0.71 -11.20 -12.46
C GLU A 47 0.79 -10.91 -12.36
N ARG A 48 1.28 -10.60 -11.16
CA ARG A 48 2.69 -10.44 -10.85
C ARG A 48 3.45 -9.53 -11.80
N ILE A 49 2.93 -8.32 -12.02
CA ILE A 49 3.52 -7.32 -12.91
C ILE A 49 3.76 -5.99 -12.19
N GLY A 50 4.93 -5.44 -12.38
CA GLY A 50 5.39 -4.17 -11.85
C GLY A 50 6.62 -3.68 -12.58
N TYR A 51 7.23 -2.61 -12.14
CA TYR A 51 8.45 -2.08 -12.72
C TYR A 51 9.33 -1.38 -11.70
N ILE A 52 10.62 -1.28 -12.04
CA ILE A 52 11.61 -0.48 -11.35
C ILE A 52 11.99 0.67 -12.28
N CYS A 53 12.02 1.88 -11.76
CA CYS A 53 12.41 3.08 -12.49
C CYS A 53 13.59 3.74 -11.78
N VAL A 54 14.73 3.85 -12.45
CA VAL A 54 15.89 4.56 -11.93
C VAL A 54 15.83 6.01 -12.43
N ASN A 55 16.10 6.97 -11.55
CA ASN A 55 16.10 8.39 -11.93
C ASN A 55 17.05 8.61 -13.13
N PRO A 56 16.59 9.28 -14.20
CA PRO A 56 17.44 9.61 -15.34
C PRO A 56 18.70 10.41 -14.99
N ALA A 57 18.66 11.21 -13.91
CA ALA A 57 19.77 12.00 -13.41
C ALA A 57 20.72 11.20 -12.49
N CYS A 58 20.44 9.92 -12.21
CA CYS A 58 21.29 9.10 -11.36
C CYS A 58 22.67 8.89 -12.02
N PRO A 59 23.79 9.22 -11.34
CA PRO A 59 25.13 9.18 -11.94
C PRO A 59 25.55 7.80 -12.46
N ASP A 60 25.15 6.73 -11.76
CA ASP A 60 25.45 5.32 -12.07
C ASP A 60 24.20 4.56 -12.55
N ARG A 61 23.30 5.27 -13.25
CA ARG A 61 22.01 4.73 -13.73
C ARG A 61 22.16 3.43 -14.53
N GLU A 62 23.13 3.37 -15.45
CA GLU A 62 23.28 2.22 -16.35
C GLU A 62 23.71 0.97 -15.59
N GLU A 63 24.70 1.12 -14.69
CA GLU A 63 25.17 0.04 -13.82
C GLU A 63 24.06 -0.44 -12.88
N LEU A 64 23.29 0.50 -12.32
CA LEU A 64 22.19 0.18 -11.40
C LEU A 64 21.07 -0.56 -12.14
N VAL A 65 20.68 -0.15 -13.33
CA VAL A 65 19.69 -0.85 -14.17
C VAL A 65 20.20 -2.26 -14.53
N ALA A 66 21.47 -2.40 -14.93
CA ALA A 66 22.07 -3.70 -15.23
C ALA A 66 22.07 -4.62 -14.00
N ALA A 67 22.39 -4.08 -12.82
CA ALA A 67 22.35 -4.81 -11.56
C ALA A 67 20.91 -5.26 -11.21
N CYS A 68 19.90 -4.41 -11.40
CA CYS A 68 18.49 -4.78 -11.20
C CYS A 68 18.04 -5.90 -12.15
N ILE A 69 18.42 -5.85 -13.42
CA ILE A 69 18.13 -6.93 -14.40
C ILE A 69 18.81 -8.23 -13.97
N PHE A 70 20.08 -8.16 -13.60
CA PHE A 70 20.85 -9.34 -13.17
C PHE A 70 20.24 -9.96 -11.91
N THR A 71 19.96 -9.16 -10.88
CA THR A 71 19.40 -9.66 -9.63
C THR A 71 17.99 -10.24 -9.82
N THR A 72 17.15 -9.63 -10.67
CA THR A 72 15.84 -10.18 -11.02
C THR A 72 15.95 -11.57 -11.63
N ARG A 73 16.97 -11.81 -12.47
CA ARG A 73 17.24 -13.14 -13.06
C ARG A 73 17.70 -14.16 -12.04
N ILE A 74 18.72 -13.85 -11.25
CA ILE A 74 19.31 -14.82 -10.30
C ILE A 74 18.34 -15.15 -9.15
N LEU A 75 17.41 -14.24 -8.81
CA LEU A 75 16.36 -14.48 -7.83
C LEU A 75 15.18 -15.29 -8.41
N GLY A 76 15.19 -15.63 -9.70
CA GLY A 76 14.20 -16.49 -10.33
C GLY A 76 12.92 -15.78 -10.83
N TYR A 77 12.81 -14.45 -10.71
CA TYR A 77 11.64 -13.71 -11.23
C TYR A 77 11.65 -13.59 -12.76
N VAL A 78 12.79 -13.46 -13.35
CA VAL A 78 13.14 -13.41 -14.78
C VAL A 78 12.35 -12.37 -15.58
N ASN A 79 11.06 -12.64 -15.91
CA ASN A 79 10.19 -11.72 -16.67
C ASN A 79 8.77 -11.74 -16.11
N ALA A 80 8.08 -10.60 -16.22
CA ALA A 80 6.64 -10.53 -15.99
C ALA A 80 5.88 -11.29 -17.10
N PRO A 81 4.63 -11.77 -16.84
CA PRO A 81 3.83 -12.50 -17.84
C PRO A 81 3.63 -11.70 -19.12
N ALA A 82 3.97 -12.27 -20.29
CA ALA A 82 3.98 -11.58 -21.57
C ALA A 82 2.63 -11.01 -21.96
N LEU A 83 1.53 -11.70 -21.65
CA LEU A 83 0.16 -11.21 -21.90
C LEU A 83 -0.07 -9.89 -21.14
N PHE A 84 0.23 -9.85 -19.85
CA PHE A 84 -0.02 -8.68 -19.02
C PHE A 84 0.93 -7.52 -19.30
N GLN A 85 2.14 -7.76 -19.81
CA GLN A 85 2.98 -6.71 -20.35
C GLN A 85 2.28 -5.98 -21.52
N LYS A 86 1.63 -6.74 -22.44
CA LYS A 86 0.86 -6.18 -23.55
C LYS A 86 -0.42 -5.47 -23.10
N VAL A 87 -1.12 -6.02 -22.10
CA VAL A 87 -2.31 -5.38 -21.51
C VAL A 87 -1.94 -4.04 -20.89
N VAL A 88 -0.94 -4.02 -20.02
CA VAL A 88 -0.47 -2.78 -19.36
C VAL A 88 -0.01 -1.75 -20.38
N ALA A 89 0.75 -2.15 -21.42
CA ALA A 89 1.18 -1.24 -22.47
C ALA A 89 0.01 -0.56 -23.20
N LYS A 90 -1.13 -1.24 -23.34
CA LYS A 90 -2.34 -0.68 -23.95
C LYS A 90 -3.19 0.15 -23.00
N THR A 91 -3.13 -0.14 -21.70
CA THR A 91 -3.97 0.48 -20.66
C THR A 91 -3.21 1.50 -19.81
N TRP A 92 -1.96 1.78 -20.14
CA TRP A 92 -1.07 2.66 -19.36
C TRP A 92 -1.70 4.00 -18.98
N ASN A 93 -2.46 4.62 -19.91
CA ASN A 93 -3.10 5.91 -19.70
C ASN A 93 -4.50 5.82 -19.09
N THR A 94 -4.97 4.62 -18.76
CA THR A 94 -6.28 4.43 -18.13
C THR A 94 -6.23 4.93 -16.70
N LYS A 95 -7.16 5.81 -16.34
CA LYS A 95 -7.35 6.24 -14.96
C LYS A 95 -8.33 5.30 -14.29
N ALA A 96 -7.91 4.67 -13.21
CA ALA A 96 -8.81 3.93 -12.33
C ALA A 96 -9.60 4.92 -11.47
N ASP A 97 -10.88 4.59 -11.22
CA ASP A 97 -11.72 5.33 -10.30
C ASP A 97 -11.55 4.76 -8.88
N PHE A 98 -11.07 5.58 -7.97
CA PHE A 98 -10.87 5.21 -6.56
C PHE A 98 -11.92 5.81 -5.62
N SER A 99 -12.97 6.47 -6.14
CA SER A 99 -14.06 7.06 -5.35
C SER A 99 -14.73 6.03 -4.43
N LEU A 100 -14.79 4.76 -4.87
CA LEU A 100 -15.31 3.67 -4.07
C LEU A 100 -14.46 3.40 -2.81
N TYR A 101 -13.13 3.50 -2.90
CA TYR A 101 -12.26 3.35 -1.73
C TYR A 101 -12.37 4.57 -0.80
N GLU A 102 -12.50 5.76 -1.35
CA GLU A 102 -12.74 6.98 -0.56
C GLU A 102 -14.04 6.89 0.21
N LYS A 103 -15.12 6.44 -0.43
CA LYS A 103 -16.41 6.18 0.22
C LYS A 103 -16.27 5.18 1.37
N ARG A 104 -15.64 4.04 1.13
CA ARG A 104 -15.42 2.98 2.15
C ARG A 104 -14.55 3.47 3.31
N ARG A 105 -13.51 4.29 3.03
CA ARG A 105 -12.73 4.96 4.06
C ARG A 105 -13.63 5.81 4.96
N ASN A 106 -14.51 6.62 4.39
CA ASN A 106 -15.39 7.51 5.13
C ASN A 106 -16.40 6.71 5.99
N GLU A 107 -16.97 5.65 5.44
CA GLU A 107 -17.88 4.74 6.17
C GLU A 107 -17.17 4.08 7.36
N LEU A 108 -15.98 3.52 7.15
CA LEU A 108 -15.20 2.91 8.22
C LEU A 108 -14.79 3.94 9.27
N THR A 109 -14.40 5.15 8.86
CA THR A 109 -14.10 6.27 9.77
C THR A 109 -15.28 6.54 10.69
N GLN A 110 -16.49 6.68 10.14
CA GLN A 110 -17.70 6.91 10.92
C GLN A 110 -17.96 5.78 11.94
N ILE A 111 -17.81 4.53 11.52
CA ILE A 111 -18.00 3.35 12.41
C ILE A 111 -16.99 3.38 13.57
N LEU A 112 -15.73 3.69 13.30
CA LEU A 112 -14.69 3.78 14.32
C LEU A 112 -14.91 4.93 15.29
N ASP A 113 -15.33 6.09 14.79
CA ASP A 113 -15.71 7.26 15.60
C ASP A 113 -16.88 6.93 16.54
N GLU A 114 -17.94 6.29 16.03
CA GLU A 114 -19.09 5.84 16.83
C GLU A 114 -18.70 4.81 17.91
N ALA A 115 -17.72 3.96 17.59
CA ALA A 115 -17.18 2.97 18.55
C ALA A 115 -16.18 3.58 19.55
N GLY A 116 -15.80 4.85 19.39
CA GLY A 116 -14.79 5.53 20.20
C GLY A 116 -13.38 4.96 20.03
N ILE A 117 -13.05 4.45 18.84
CA ILE A 117 -11.74 3.89 18.50
C ILE A 117 -10.88 4.99 17.87
N GLU A 118 -9.78 5.33 18.53
CA GLU A 118 -8.77 6.25 17.99
C GLU A 118 -8.14 5.65 16.73
N HIS A 119 -8.07 6.42 15.64
CA HIS A 119 -7.49 5.97 14.38
C HIS A 119 -6.82 7.11 13.61
N ALA A 120 -5.88 6.75 12.75
CA ALA A 120 -5.33 7.69 11.76
C ALA A 120 -6.36 7.96 10.65
N SER A 121 -6.33 9.17 10.10
CA SER A 121 -7.13 9.52 8.91
C SER A 121 -6.29 9.28 7.66
N PRO A 122 -6.51 8.19 6.90
CA PRO A 122 -5.66 7.88 5.75
C PRO A 122 -5.97 8.80 4.57
N GLU A 123 -4.92 9.41 4.02
CA GLU A 123 -4.99 10.24 2.81
C GLU A 123 -4.83 9.43 1.52
N GLY A 124 -4.59 8.12 1.64
CA GLY A 124 -4.42 7.21 0.51
C GLY A 124 -4.33 5.75 0.92
N ALA A 125 -4.05 4.86 -0.03
CA ALA A 125 -4.09 3.41 0.09
C ALA A 125 -5.50 2.89 0.46
N PHE A 126 -5.62 1.78 1.17
CA PHE A 126 -6.89 1.23 1.63
C PHE A 126 -6.76 0.56 3.01
N TYR A 127 -5.94 1.18 3.87
CA TYR A 127 -5.72 0.71 5.24
C TYR A 127 -6.07 1.80 6.24
N MET A 128 -6.68 1.38 7.35
CA MET A 128 -6.94 2.20 8.52
C MET A 128 -6.04 1.71 9.66
N TRP A 129 -5.32 2.63 10.29
CA TRP A 129 -4.46 2.35 11.43
C TRP A 129 -5.18 2.78 12.69
N CYS A 130 -5.49 1.84 13.57
CA CYS A 130 -6.35 2.03 14.73
C CYS A 130 -5.61 1.68 16.00
N LYS A 131 -5.89 2.40 17.10
CA LYS A 131 -5.37 2.10 18.43
C LYS A 131 -6.26 1.07 19.12
N VAL A 132 -5.64 0.13 19.81
CA VAL A 132 -6.38 -0.79 20.66
C VAL A 132 -7.08 0.01 21.77
N PRO A 133 -8.41 -0.17 21.99
CA PRO A 133 -9.14 0.58 23.03
C PRO A 133 -8.58 0.34 24.43
N ASP A 134 -8.56 1.39 25.26
CA ASP A 134 -7.97 1.35 26.60
C ASP A 134 -8.61 0.32 27.56
N ARG A 135 -9.81 -0.16 27.25
CA ARG A 135 -10.49 -1.26 27.99
C ARG A 135 -9.83 -2.64 27.79
N PHE A 136 -8.94 -2.77 26.80
CA PHE A 136 -8.10 -3.94 26.60
C PHE A 136 -6.67 -3.61 27.04
N ASP A 137 -5.85 -4.62 27.33
CA ASP A 137 -4.43 -4.37 27.51
C ASP A 137 -3.86 -3.79 26.21
N SER A 138 -3.59 -2.48 26.22
CA SER A 138 -3.11 -1.73 25.04
C SER A 138 -1.73 -2.20 24.54
N ASN A 139 -1.03 -3.01 25.33
CA ASN A 139 0.20 -3.66 24.93
C ASN A 139 -0.01 -5.00 24.22
N ASP A 140 -1.25 -5.52 24.17
CA ASP A 140 -1.60 -6.79 23.53
C ASP A 140 -2.54 -6.59 22.33
N ASP A 141 -1.97 -6.12 21.23
CA ASP A 141 -2.65 -6.01 19.94
C ASP A 141 -2.99 -7.37 19.33
N LEU A 142 -2.30 -8.44 19.71
CA LEU A 142 -2.59 -9.81 19.28
C LEU A 142 -3.89 -10.30 19.92
N GLU A 143 -4.03 -10.14 21.24
CA GLU A 143 -5.26 -10.51 21.96
C GLU A 143 -6.48 -9.76 21.41
N PHE A 144 -6.31 -8.45 21.12
CA PHE A 144 -7.39 -7.67 20.54
C PHE A 144 -7.79 -8.14 19.16
N CYS A 145 -6.82 -8.44 18.29
CA CYS A 145 -7.12 -9.00 16.97
C CYS A 145 -7.80 -10.37 17.06
N ASP A 146 -7.42 -11.21 18.01
CA ASP A 146 -8.09 -12.49 18.26
C ASP A 146 -9.51 -12.30 18.84
N TYR A 147 -9.72 -11.28 19.66
CA TYR A 147 -11.06 -10.90 20.10
C TYR A 147 -11.96 -10.49 18.95
N LEU A 148 -11.47 -9.67 18.00
CA LEU A 148 -12.21 -9.24 16.82
C LEU A 148 -12.62 -10.41 15.91
N LYS A 149 -11.81 -11.46 15.82
CA LYS A 149 -12.15 -12.68 15.05
C LYS A 149 -13.45 -13.34 15.51
N LYS A 150 -13.81 -13.24 16.80
CA LYS A 150 -15.06 -13.76 17.34
C LYS A 150 -16.29 -13.09 16.71
N TYR A 151 -16.11 -11.89 16.17
CA TYR A 151 -17.11 -11.11 15.47
C TYR A 151 -16.92 -11.11 13.96
N LEU A 152 -16.08 -12.03 13.44
CA LEU A 152 -15.75 -12.16 12.01
C LEU A 152 -15.02 -10.95 11.43
N ILE A 153 -14.38 -10.13 12.28
CA ILE A 153 -13.56 -9.02 11.86
C ILE A 153 -12.10 -9.46 11.83
N LEU A 154 -11.47 -9.42 10.66
CA LEU A 154 -10.07 -9.75 10.47
C LEU A 154 -9.22 -8.48 10.46
N ALA A 155 -8.42 -8.33 11.50
CA ALA A 155 -7.46 -7.24 11.66
C ALA A 155 -6.03 -7.78 11.65
N ALA A 156 -5.07 -6.95 11.28
CA ALA A 156 -3.66 -7.27 11.38
C ALA A 156 -3.06 -6.57 12.61
N PRO A 157 -2.40 -7.31 13.54
CA PRO A 157 -1.81 -6.72 14.73
C PRO A 157 -0.67 -5.77 14.37
N GLY A 158 -0.60 -4.64 15.06
CA GLY A 158 0.36 -3.58 14.81
C GLY A 158 1.79 -3.95 15.17
N SER A 159 2.00 -4.86 16.12
CA SER A 159 3.32 -5.40 16.47
C SER A 159 4.05 -5.98 15.26
N GLY A 160 3.32 -6.55 14.28
CA GLY A 160 3.88 -7.00 13.00
C GLY A 160 4.43 -5.87 12.10
N PHE A 161 4.13 -4.61 12.43
CA PHE A 161 4.57 -3.41 11.73
C PHE A 161 5.39 -2.47 12.63
N GLY A 162 5.83 -2.95 13.80
CA GLY A 162 6.54 -2.13 14.79
C GLY A 162 5.65 -1.19 15.61
N GLY A 163 4.32 -1.30 15.49
CA GLY A 163 3.33 -0.48 16.19
C GLY A 163 2.55 -1.25 17.25
N LYS A 164 3.22 -1.67 18.33
CA LYS A 164 2.57 -2.37 19.45
C LYS A 164 1.43 -1.51 20.04
N GLY A 165 0.31 -2.14 20.40
CA GLY A 165 -0.88 -1.45 20.91
C GLY A 165 -1.75 -0.83 19.82
N TRP A 166 -1.46 -1.11 18.54
CA TRP A 166 -2.24 -0.70 17.37
C TRP A 166 -2.66 -1.91 16.55
N PHE A 167 -3.61 -1.71 15.65
CA PHE A 167 -4.02 -2.72 14.68
C PHE A 167 -4.39 -2.06 13.35
N ARG A 168 -4.34 -2.84 12.29
CA ARG A 168 -4.67 -2.38 10.95
C ARG A 168 -5.90 -3.08 10.41
N LEU A 169 -6.85 -2.28 9.91
CA LEU A 169 -7.98 -2.75 9.11
C LEU A 169 -7.73 -2.45 7.62
N ALA A 170 -8.28 -3.28 6.74
CA ALA A 170 -8.29 -3.06 5.31
C ALA A 170 -9.72 -2.84 4.84
N TYR A 171 -9.99 -1.75 4.11
CA TYR A 171 -11.31 -1.43 3.55
C TYR A 171 -11.41 -1.71 2.03
N CYS A 172 -10.53 -2.55 1.50
CA CYS A 172 -10.63 -3.08 0.13
C CYS A 172 -11.56 -4.30 0.03
N VAL A 173 -12.62 -4.31 0.83
CA VAL A 173 -13.68 -5.32 0.88
C VAL A 173 -14.98 -4.74 0.34
N ASP A 174 -16.05 -5.53 0.21
CA ASP A 174 -17.34 -4.99 -0.20
C ASP A 174 -17.95 -4.05 0.87
N GLU A 175 -18.85 -3.17 0.45
CA GLU A 175 -19.46 -2.17 1.32
C GLU A 175 -20.26 -2.81 2.46
N GLN A 176 -20.97 -3.90 2.18
CA GLN A 176 -21.78 -4.59 3.19
C GLN A 176 -20.92 -5.16 4.31
N SER A 177 -19.72 -5.67 3.99
CA SER A 177 -18.76 -6.14 5.00
C SER A 177 -18.32 -5.02 5.95
N ILE A 178 -18.15 -3.79 5.44
CA ILE A 178 -17.83 -2.62 6.27
C ILE A 178 -19.02 -2.27 7.17
N LEU A 179 -20.22 -2.18 6.60
CA LEU A 179 -21.43 -1.84 7.36
C LEU A 179 -21.76 -2.89 8.45
N ASN A 180 -21.49 -4.15 8.19
CA ASN A 180 -21.70 -5.26 9.15
C ASN A 180 -20.66 -5.26 10.30
N SER A 181 -19.59 -4.47 10.22
CA SER A 181 -18.59 -4.34 11.29
C SER A 181 -18.98 -3.35 12.40
N ARG A 182 -20.16 -2.73 12.28
CA ARG A 182 -20.73 -1.76 13.23
C ARG A 182 -21.16 -2.39 14.56
#